data_00c6edb5805f2583dcb7202040b4c3c8
#
_entry.id   00c6edb5805f2583dcb7202040b4c3c8
#
_cell.length_a   1.000
_cell.length_b   1.000
_cell.length_c   1.000
_cell.angle_alpha   90.00
_cell.angle_beta   90.00
_cell.angle_gamma   90.00
#
_symmetry.space_group_name_H-M   'P 1'
#
loop_
_entity.id
_entity.type
_entity.pdbx_description
1 polymer ?
#
loop_
_entity_poly.entity_id
_entity_poly.type
_entity_poly.pdbx_seq_one_letter_code
_entity_poly.pdbx_strand_id
1 'polypeptide(L)'
;MMRLKTVLLAQTKMAAKSLLIVMLLGCAFFVAGLQHFVLTLPKPAPPAIAGTTTDGIVVITGGQQRLADGFNLLQSGTGKALLVSGVGQGVSKAILADELNLDPRETALLECCVTLEFQAGDTRGNAVAAGKWAQENGFTSLQLVTANYHLPRAKAIFTRKLPDIALSYWPVSPNDLDLDIWWKTPPIIRLLAREYAKYLTEPMANLILTRIND
;
A
#
# COMPACT_ATOMS: atom_id res chain seq x y z
N MET A 1 34.61 17.32 47.23
CA MET A 1 33.50 17.80 46.40
C MET A 1 33.85 17.99 44.89
N MET A 2 35.06 18.51 44.58
CA MET A 2 35.50 18.78 43.19
C MET A 2 35.71 17.52 42.33
N ARG A 3 36.27 16.43 42.86
CA ARG A 3 36.48 15.15 42.14
C ARG A 3 35.20 14.43 41.77
N LEU A 4 34.14 14.53 42.57
CA LEU A 4 32.85 13.90 42.29
C LEU A 4 32.16 14.57 41.09
N LYS A 5 32.21 15.91 41.00
CA LYS A 5 31.66 16.69 39.87
C LYS A 5 32.38 16.38 38.54
N THR A 6 33.70 16.19 38.55
CA THR A 6 34.49 15.83 37.35
C THR A 6 34.16 14.42 36.86
N VAL A 7 34.00 13.46 37.75
CA VAL A 7 33.58 12.08 37.39
C VAL A 7 32.16 12.06 36.81
N LEU A 8 31.23 12.77 37.43
CA LEU A 8 29.86 12.86 36.96
C LEU A 8 29.79 13.51 35.55
N LEU A 9 30.54 14.60 35.33
CA LEU A 9 30.66 15.26 34.02
C LEU A 9 31.29 14.37 32.94
N ALA A 10 32.26 13.53 33.30
CA ALA A 10 32.88 12.57 32.38
C ALA A 10 31.86 11.46 31.98
N GLN A 11 31.10 10.94 32.93
CA GLN A 11 30.07 9.93 32.69
C GLN A 11 28.94 10.46 31.82
N THR A 12 28.44 11.69 32.05
CA THR A 12 27.39 12.30 31.21
C THR A 12 27.88 12.56 29.79
N LYS A 13 29.14 13.00 29.60
CA LYS A 13 29.73 13.17 28.25
C LYS A 13 29.87 11.83 27.51
N MET A 14 30.25 10.77 28.22
CA MET A 14 30.40 9.43 27.64
C MET A 14 29.05 8.86 27.26
N ALA A 15 28.03 9.00 28.11
CA ALA A 15 26.66 8.59 27.81
C ALA A 15 26.07 9.36 26.59
N ALA A 16 26.32 10.68 26.53
CA ALA A 16 25.87 11.50 25.38
C ALA A 16 26.55 11.08 24.07
N LYS A 17 27.85 10.77 24.11
CA LYS A 17 28.58 10.24 22.93
C LYS A 17 28.02 8.88 22.48
N SER A 18 27.79 7.97 23.44
CA SER A 18 27.20 6.66 23.13
C SER A 18 25.80 6.78 22.51
N LEU A 19 24.97 7.65 23.06
CA LEU A 19 23.63 7.93 22.53
C LEU A 19 23.70 8.49 21.10
N LEU A 20 24.61 9.43 20.85
CA LEU A 20 24.82 9.99 19.50
C LEU A 20 25.28 8.92 18.50
N ILE A 21 26.19 8.03 18.89
CA ILE A 21 26.64 6.93 18.04
C ILE A 21 25.49 5.99 17.72
N VAL A 22 24.70 5.59 18.72
CA VAL A 22 23.52 4.72 18.51
C VAL A 22 22.52 5.38 17.57
N MET A 23 22.27 6.68 17.73
CA MET A 23 21.37 7.42 16.86
C MET A 23 21.90 7.49 15.41
N LEU A 24 23.19 7.75 15.23
CA LEU A 24 23.81 7.78 13.90
C LEU A 24 23.77 6.40 13.22
N LEU A 25 24.05 5.34 13.96
CA LEU A 25 23.94 3.96 13.45
C LEU A 25 22.49 3.62 13.08
N GLY A 26 21.52 4.01 13.92
CA GLY A 26 20.09 3.85 13.62
C GLY A 26 19.67 4.59 12.35
N CYS A 27 20.10 5.84 12.18
CA CYS A 27 19.87 6.61 10.97
C CYS A 27 20.50 5.96 9.74
N ALA A 28 21.75 5.52 9.83
CA ALA A 28 22.45 4.86 8.74
C ALA A 28 21.74 3.55 8.33
N PHE A 29 21.32 2.77 9.32
CA PHE A 29 20.56 1.53 9.09
C PHE A 29 19.19 1.81 8.44
N PHE A 30 18.48 2.85 8.90
CA PHE A 30 17.20 3.26 8.28
C PHE A 30 17.40 3.70 6.84
N VAL A 31 18.42 4.50 6.54
CA VAL A 31 18.69 4.98 5.17
C VAL A 31 19.08 3.81 4.25
N ALA A 32 19.95 2.90 4.72
CA ALA A 32 20.32 1.71 3.95
C ALA A 32 19.10 0.80 3.69
N GLY A 33 18.25 0.62 4.70
CA GLY A 33 17.01 -0.15 4.57
C GLY A 33 16.01 0.51 3.64
N LEU A 34 15.85 1.84 3.68
CA LEU A 34 15.02 2.60 2.75
C LEU A 34 15.54 2.46 1.31
N GLN A 35 16.85 2.58 1.10
CA GLN A 35 17.46 2.36 -0.21
C GLN A 35 17.17 0.94 -0.73
N HIS A 36 17.37 -0.07 0.11
CA HIS A 36 17.05 -1.45 -0.25
C HIS A 36 15.56 -1.63 -0.59
N PHE A 37 14.67 -1.06 0.23
CA PHE A 37 13.23 -1.08 -0.01
C PHE A 37 12.89 -0.50 -1.38
N VAL A 38 13.42 0.67 -1.74
CA VAL A 38 13.16 1.30 -3.04
C VAL A 38 13.68 0.46 -4.20
N LEU A 39 14.88 -0.10 -4.08
CA LEU A 39 15.48 -0.96 -5.11
C LEU A 39 14.71 -2.28 -5.34
N THR A 40 14.00 -2.75 -4.32
CA THR A 40 13.21 -3.99 -4.37
C THR A 40 11.73 -3.76 -4.68
N LEU A 41 11.29 -2.51 -4.90
CA LEU A 41 9.92 -2.24 -5.29
C LEU A 41 9.56 -2.95 -6.61
N PRO A 42 8.36 -3.55 -6.68
CA PRO A 42 7.93 -4.23 -7.89
C PRO A 42 7.83 -3.22 -9.04
N LYS A 43 8.31 -3.64 -10.20
CA LYS A 43 8.15 -2.86 -11.43
C LYS A 43 6.68 -2.87 -11.85
N PRO A 44 6.22 -1.82 -12.53
CA PRO A 44 4.87 -1.81 -13.11
C PRO A 44 4.66 -3.07 -13.96
N ALA A 45 3.48 -3.66 -13.85
CA ALA A 45 3.13 -4.79 -14.68
C ALA A 45 3.07 -4.35 -16.16
N PRO A 46 3.61 -5.14 -17.10
CA PRO A 46 3.45 -4.83 -18.51
C PRO A 46 1.96 -4.89 -18.88
N PRO A 47 1.50 -4.03 -19.81
CA PRO A 47 0.15 -4.16 -20.37
C PRO A 47 0.00 -5.57 -20.92
N ALA A 48 -1.05 -6.28 -20.46
CA ALA A 48 -1.35 -7.66 -20.84
C ALA A 48 -0.35 -8.74 -20.37
N ILE A 49 -0.39 -9.11 -19.09
CA ILE A 49 -0.26 -10.54 -18.79
C ILE A 49 -1.66 -11.14 -19.03
N ALA A 50 -2.01 -11.31 -20.28
CA ALA A 50 -3.12 -12.15 -20.68
C ALA A 50 -2.81 -13.58 -20.18
N GLY A 51 -3.53 -14.04 -19.14
CA GLY A 51 -3.39 -15.42 -18.68
C GLY A 51 -3.71 -15.69 -17.22
N THR A 52 -3.63 -14.74 -16.34
CA THR A 52 -4.09 -14.92 -14.94
C THR A 52 -5.45 -14.25 -14.75
N THR A 53 -6.52 -15.03 -14.99
CA THR A 53 -7.86 -14.60 -14.60
C THR A 53 -8.05 -14.82 -13.10
N THR A 54 -8.63 -13.83 -12.43
CA THR A 54 -9.07 -13.91 -11.04
C THR A 54 -10.58 -13.75 -10.96
N ASP A 55 -11.19 -14.10 -9.85
CA ASP A 55 -12.63 -13.89 -9.71
C ASP A 55 -12.95 -12.40 -9.56
N GLY A 56 -12.15 -11.66 -8.77
CA GLY A 56 -12.36 -10.26 -8.53
C GLY A 56 -11.08 -9.43 -8.61
N ILE A 57 -11.25 -8.14 -8.86
CA ILE A 57 -10.19 -7.14 -8.85
C ILE A 57 -10.46 -6.20 -7.67
N VAL A 58 -9.43 -5.84 -6.91
CA VAL A 58 -9.52 -4.88 -5.80
C VAL A 58 -8.55 -3.73 -6.05
N VAL A 59 -9.09 -2.52 -6.20
CA VAL A 59 -8.30 -1.29 -6.27
C VAL A 59 -8.32 -0.62 -4.91
N ILE A 60 -7.14 -0.40 -4.32
CA ILE A 60 -7.00 0.46 -3.15
C ILE A 60 -6.88 1.91 -3.63
N THR A 61 -7.81 2.77 -3.19
CA THR A 61 -7.87 4.19 -3.60
C THR A 61 -6.61 4.98 -3.23
N GLY A 62 -6.48 6.19 -3.83
CA GLY A 62 -5.41 7.14 -3.57
C GLY A 62 -4.59 7.56 -4.81
N GLY A 63 -5.11 7.40 -6.02
CA GLY A 63 -4.54 7.90 -7.27
C GLY A 63 -5.29 7.39 -8.50
N GLN A 64 -5.49 8.30 -9.48
CA GLN A 64 -6.23 8.03 -10.73
C GLN A 64 -5.69 6.83 -11.50
N GLN A 65 -4.36 6.70 -11.59
CA GLN A 65 -3.71 5.63 -12.36
C GLN A 65 -4.15 4.24 -11.89
N ARG A 66 -4.32 4.04 -10.58
CA ARG A 66 -4.77 2.73 -10.03
C ARG A 66 -6.19 2.39 -10.43
N LEU A 67 -7.08 3.40 -10.45
CA LEU A 67 -8.45 3.23 -10.88
C LEU A 67 -8.51 2.89 -12.36
N ALA A 68 -7.79 3.62 -13.20
CA ALA A 68 -7.69 3.37 -14.63
C ALA A 68 -7.16 1.95 -14.93
N ASP A 69 -6.06 1.56 -14.29
CA ASP A 69 -5.50 0.20 -14.46
C ASP A 69 -6.48 -0.89 -14.00
N GLY A 70 -7.12 -0.70 -12.84
CA GLY A 70 -8.13 -1.64 -12.35
C GLY A 70 -9.34 -1.78 -13.27
N PHE A 71 -9.79 -0.67 -13.85
CA PHE A 71 -10.88 -0.68 -14.81
C PHE A 71 -10.47 -1.34 -16.15
N ASN A 72 -9.26 -1.06 -16.65
CA ASN A 72 -8.70 -1.73 -17.82
C ASN A 72 -8.58 -3.26 -17.62
N LEU A 73 -8.21 -3.71 -16.42
CA LEU A 73 -8.19 -5.13 -16.09
C LEU A 73 -9.59 -5.75 -16.09
N LEU A 74 -10.61 -5.02 -15.62
CA LEU A 74 -12.01 -5.45 -15.71
C LEU A 74 -12.46 -5.56 -17.17
N GLN A 75 -12.16 -4.55 -18.00
CA GLN A 75 -12.49 -4.54 -19.44
C GLN A 75 -11.82 -5.69 -20.21
N SER A 76 -10.59 -6.04 -19.84
CA SER A 76 -9.85 -7.15 -20.46
C SER A 76 -10.36 -8.54 -20.03
N GLY A 77 -11.30 -8.61 -19.09
CA GLY A 77 -11.81 -9.87 -18.56
C GLY A 77 -10.85 -10.57 -17.57
N THR A 78 -9.87 -9.84 -17.04
CA THR A 78 -8.95 -10.38 -16.02
C THR A 78 -9.68 -10.74 -14.72
N GLY A 79 -10.78 -10.04 -14.40
CA GLY A 79 -11.68 -10.35 -13.28
C GLY A 79 -13.14 -10.15 -13.67
N LYS A 80 -14.05 -10.81 -12.97
CA LYS A 80 -15.50 -10.75 -13.20
C LYS A 80 -16.14 -9.47 -12.66
N ALA A 81 -15.54 -8.90 -11.61
CA ALA A 81 -16.01 -7.70 -10.94
C ALA A 81 -14.84 -6.92 -10.33
N LEU A 82 -15.06 -5.64 -10.04
CA LEU A 82 -14.09 -4.72 -9.47
C LEU A 82 -14.64 -4.11 -8.17
N LEU A 83 -13.86 -4.18 -7.10
CA LEU A 83 -14.05 -3.42 -5.86
C LEU A 83 -13.10 -2.24 -5.84
N VAL A 84 -13.63 -1.02 -5.72
CA VAL A 84 -12.85 0.18 -5.41
C VAL A 84 -13.00 0.44 -3.92
N SER A 85 -11.96 0.17 -3.13
CA SER A 85 -12.00 0.20 -1.66
C SER A 85 -11.37 1.47 -1.10
N GLY A 86 -12.02 2.05 -0.07
CA GLY A 86 -11.60 3.29 0.57
C GLY A 86 -11.97 4.54 -0.24
N VAL A 87 -13.11 4.53 -0.90
CA VAL A 87 -13.60 5.66 -1.71
C VAL A 87 -13.97 6.83 -0.81
N GLY A 88 -13.60 8.04 -1.22
CA GLY A 88 -13.96 9.26 -0.50
C GLY A 88 -15.46 9.52 -0.51
N GLN A 89 -15.97 10.13 0.57
CA GLN A 89 -17.37 10.51 0.65
C GLN A 89 -17.75 11.44 -0.51
N GLY A 90 -18.93 11.21 -1.11
CA GLY A 90 -19.44 11.99 -2.25
C GLY A 90 -18.96 11.53 -3.62
N VAL A 91 -18.05 10.58 -3.73
CA VAL A 91 -17.70 9.97 -5.02
C VAL A 91 -18.82 9.02 -5.44
N SER A 92 -19.22 9.09 -6.72
CA SER A 92 -20.23 8.23 -7.33
C SER A 92 -19.67 7.55 -8.58
N LYS A 93 -20.36 6.51 -9.06
CA LYS A 93 -20.02 5.88 -10.34
C LYS A 93 -20.05 6.87 -11.50
N ALA A 94 -20.99 7.82 -11.50
CA ALA A 94 -21.05 8.88 -12.51
C ALA A 94 -19.80 9.77 -12.52
N ILE A 95 -19.29 10.15 -11.34
CA ILE A 95 -18.03 10.90 -11.21
C ILE A 95 -16.85 10.07 -11.73
N LEU A 96 -16.81 8.77 -11.43
CA LEU A 96 -15.75 7.90 -11.94
C LEU A 96 -15.84 7.69 -13.46
N ALA A 97 -17.04 7.61 -14.03
CA ALA A 97 -17.24 7.52 -15.47
C ALA A 97 -16.70 8.76 -16.18
N ASP A 98 -16.99 9.94 -15.63
CA ASP A 98 -16.48 11.23 -16.15
C ASP A 98 -14.97 11.35 -16.00
N GLU A 99 -14.41 11.00 -14.83
CA GLU A 99 -12.97 11.04 -14.55
C GLU A 99 -12.15 10.11 -15.47
N LEU A 100 -12.71 8.95 -15.80
CA LEU A 100 -12.11 7.98 -16.71
C LEU A 100 -12.45 8.21 -18.19
N ASN A 101 -13.29 9.20 -18.50
CA ASN A 101 -13.81 9.49 -19.85
C ASN A 101 -14.43 8.25 -20.53
N LEU A 102 -15.29 7.52 -19.82
CA LEU A 102 -15.85 6.26 -20.27
C LEU A 102 -16.91 6.47 -21.37
N ASP A 103 -16.88 5.60 -22.36
CA ASP A 103 -17.96 5.50 -23.36
C ASP A 103 -19.24 4.85 -22.78
N PRO A 104 -20.38 4.81 -23.50
CA PRO A 104 -21.60 4.22 -23.00
C PRO A 104 -21.49 2.71 -22.65
N ARG A 105 -20.63 1.93 -23.34
CA ARG A 105 -20.43 0.50 -23.06
C ARG A 105 -19.58 0.33 -21.80
N GLU A 106 -18.56 1.12 -21.66
CA GLU A 106 -17.68 1.17 -20.49
C GLU A 106 -18.45 1.65 -19.25
N THR A 107 -19.34 2.64 -19.42
CA THR A 107 -20.24 3.08 -18.36
C THR A 107 -21.20 1.95 -17.92
N ALA A 108 -21.73 1.17 -18.86
CA ALA A 108 -22.55 0.01 -18.53
C ALA A 108 -21.74 -1.05 -17.73
N LEU A 109 -20.46 -1.28 -18.09
CA LEU A 109 -19.56 -2.17 -17.34
C LEU A 109 -19.26 -1.62 -15.93
N LEU A 110 -19.07 -0.31 -15.79
CA LEU A 110 -18.92 0.34 -14.49
C LEU A 110 -20.17 0.14 -13.62
N GLU A 111 -21.35 0.30 -14.19
CA GLU A 111 -22.62 0.17 -13.45
C GLU A 111 -22.89 -1.25 -12.99
N CYS A 112 -22.71 -2.26 -13.86
CA CYS A 112 -23.01 -3.65 -13.52
C CYS A 112 -22.00 -4.25 -12.52
N CYS A 113 -20.71 -3.91 -12.69
CA CYS A 113 -19.66 -4.81 -12.26
C CYS A 113 -18.62 -4.13 -11.35
N VAL A 114 -18.82 -2.84 -11.02
CA VAL A 114 -17.97 -2.09 -10.07
C VAL A 114 -18.72 -1.81 -8.78
N THR A 115 -18.12 -2.16 -7.66
CA THR A 115 -18.59 -1.86 -6.30
C THR A 115 -17.72 -0.76 -5.69
N LEU A 116 -18.35 0.27 -5.12
CA LEU A 116 -17.67 1.33 -4.36
C LEU A 116 -17.81 1.06 -2.88
N GLU A 117 -16.67 1.04 -2.16
CA GLU A 117 -16.63 0.81 -0.72
C GLU A 117 -16.05 2.07 -0.02
N PHE A 118 -16.78 2.59 0.99
CA PHE A 118 -16.59 3.91 1.60
C PHE A 118 -16.14 3.86 3.06
N GLN A 119 -16.11 2.69 3.69
CA GLN A 119 -15.87 2.58 5.14
C GLN A 119 -14.39 2.36 5.48
N ALA A 120 -13.63 1.81 4.55
CA ALA A 120 -12.22 1.52 4.77
C ALA A 120 -11.40 2.82 4.87
N GLY A 121 -10.91 3.13 6.07
CA GLY A 121 -10.06 4.29 6.33
C GLY A 121 -8.56 4.01 6.24
N ASP A 122 -8.16 2.74 6.12
CA ASP A 122 -6.78 2.32 6.05
C ASP A 122 -6.62 1.00 5.28
N THR A 123 -5.37 0.54 5.09
CA THR A 123 -5.09 -0.69 4.33
C THR A 123 -5.63 -1.96 4.98
N ARG A 124 -5.79 -1.99 6.30
CA ARG A 124 -6.40 -3.13 7.02
C ARG A 124 -7.91 -3.15 6.79
N GLY A 125 -8.54 -1.99 6.85
CA GLY A 125 -9.94 -1.81 6.47
C GLY A 125 -10.21 -2.26 5.04
N ASN A 126 -9.34 -1.86 4.09
CA ASN A 126 -9.43 -2.30 2.69
C ASN A 126 -9.36 -3.83 2.57
N ALA A 127 -8.48 -4.50 3.31
CA ALA A 127 -8.38 -5.96 3.28
C ALA A 127 -9.62 -6.64 3.88
N VAL A 128 -10.19 -6.10 4.97
CA VAL A 128 -11.43 -6.61 5.56
C VAL A 128 -12.60 -6.43 4.59
N ALA A 129 -12.73 -5.26 3.98
CA ALA A 129 -13.78 -4.98 2.99
C ALA A 129 -13.66 -5.89 1.77
N ALA A 130 -12.44 -6.11 1.27
CA ALA A 130 -12.17 -7.02 0.16
C ALA A 130 -12.55 -8.48 0.50
N GLY A 131 -12.25 -8.93 1.72
CA GLY A 131 -12.62 -10.27 2.19
C GLY A 131 -14.14 -10.45 2.28
N LYS A 132 -14.85 -9.49 2.85
CA LYS A 132 -16.30 -9.50 2.92
C LYS A 132 -16.92 -9.52 1.52
N TRP A 133 -16.46 -8.64 0.63
CA TRP A 133 -16.92 -8.59 -0.74
C TRP A 133 -16.65 -9.89 -1.52
N ALA A 134 -15.47 -10.50 -1.33
CA ALA A 134 -15.16 -11.79 -1.93
C ALA A 134 -16.10 -12.90 -1.44
N GLN A 135 -16.37 -12.95 -0.14
CA GLN A 135 -17.30 -13.91 0.47
C GLN A 135 -18.73 -13.74 -0.07
N GLU A 136 -19.23 -12.51 -0.17
CA GLU A 136 -20.57 -12.20 -0.68
C GLU A 136 -20.75 -12.61 -2.14
N ASN A 137 -19.66 -12.62 -2.93
CA ASN A 137 -19.68 -12.98 -4.36
C ASN A 137 -19.19 -14.41 -4.64
N GLY A 138 -18.80 -15.18 -3.61
CA GLY A 138 -18.25 -16.52 -3.78
C GLY A 138 -16.89 -16.55 -4.47
N PHE A 139 -16.09 -15.49 -4.34
CA PHE A 139 -14.76 -15.36 -4.95
C PHE A 139 -13.69 -16.06 -4.12
N THR A 140 -12.80 -16.79 -4.78
CA THR A 140 -11.67 -17.50 -4.19
C THR A 140 -10.33 -16.91 -4.62
N SER A 141 -10.34 -16.00 -5.59
CA SER A 141 -9.13 -15.35 -6.11
C SER A 141 -9.35 -13.87 -6.35
N LEU A 142 -8.38 -13.05 -5.96
CA LEU A 142 -8.42 -11.59 -6.11
C LEU A 142 -7.12 -11.06 -6.70
N GLN A 143 -7.24 -10.08 -7.60
CA GLN A 143 -6.13 -9.28 -8.07
C GLN A 143 -6.10 -7.93 -7.35
N LEU A 144 -5.04 -7.68 -6.58
CA LEU A 144 -4.85 -6.44 -5.85
C LEU A 144 -4.09 -5.42 -6.70
N VAL A 145 -4.74 -4.31 -7.01
CA VAL A 145 -4.20 -3.18 -7.76
C VAL A 145 -3.85 -2.05 -6.81
N THR A 146 -2.57 -1.71 -6.73
CA THR A 146 -2.11 -0.61 -5.88
C THR A 146 -0.78 -0.05 -6.36
N ALA A 147 -0.36 1.13 -5.82
CA ALA A 147 0.92 1.70 -6.17
C ALA A 147 2.09 0.77 -5.79
N ASN A 148 3.09 0.71 -6.64
CA ASN A 148 4.27 -0.14 -6.46
C ASN A 148 4.96 0.07 -5.10
N TYR A 149 5.10 1.32 -4.63
CA TYR A 149 5.68 1.65 -3.33
C TYR A 149 4.79 1.22 -2.14
N HIS A 150 3.48 1.10 -2.37
CA HIS A 150 2.52 0.67 -1.37
C HIS A 150 2.37 -0.86 -1.31
N LEU A 151 2.65 -1.54 -2.43
CA LEU A 151 2.40 -2.97 -2.60
C LEU A 151 3.07 -3.87 -1.55
N PRO A 152 4.33 -3.66 -1.11
CA PRO A 152 4.93 -4.50 -0.08
C PRO A 152 4.11 -4.55 1.22
N ARG A 153 3.61 -3.41 1.68
CA ARG A 153 2.78 -3.32 2.88
C ARG A 153 1.37 -3.88 2.65
N ALA A 154 0.74 -3.54 1.53
CA ALA A 154 -0.57 -4.05 1.19
C ALA A 154 -0.55 -5.59 1.06
N LYS A 155 0.45 -6.15 0.39
CA LYS A 155 0.66 -7.61 0.30
C LYS A 155 0.73 -8.25 1.68
N ALA A 156 1.56 -7.73 2.59
CA ALA A 156 1.71 -8.29 3.94
C ALA A 156 0.38 -8.30 4.72
N ILE A 157 -0.44 -7.24 4.57
CA ILE A 157 -1.73 -7.12 5.23
C ILE A 157 -2.76 -8.06 4.60
N PHE A 158 -2.92 -8.03 3.28
CA PHE A 158 -3.92 -8.81 2.55
C PHE A 158 -3.68 -10.31 2.70
N THR A 159 -2.45 -10.79 2.50
CA THR A 159 -2.11 -12.22 2.68
C THR A 159 -2.46 -12.72 4.07
N ARG A 160 -2.29 -11.90 5.09
CA ARG A 160 -2.60 -12.29 6.48
C ARG A 160 -4.09 -12.25 6.78
N LYS A 161 -4.80 -11.26 6.23
CA LYS A 161 -6.24 -11.08 6.47
C LYS A 161 -7.11 -12.01 5.64
N LEU A 162 -6.59 -12.47 4.50
CA LEU A 162 -7.29 -13.30 3.51
C LEU A 162 -6.51 -14.57 3.22
N PRO A 163 -6.29 -15.45 4.24
CA PRO A 163 -5.44 -16.65 4.07
C PRO A 163 -6.03 -17.65 3.07
N ASP A 164 -7.35 -17.68 2.90
CA ASP A 164 -8.06 -18.64 2.06
C ASP A 164 -8.34 -18.09 0.64
N ILE A 165 -7.87 -16.87 0.33
CA ILE A 165 -8.06 -16.25 -0.99
C ILE A 165 -6.72 -16.22 -1.74
N ALA A 166 -6.72 -16.76 -2.96
CA ALA A 166 -5.57 -16.66 -3.85
C ALA A 166 -5.35 -15.20 -4.29
N LEU A 167 -4.22 -14.61 -3.92
CA LEU A 167 -3.91 -13.22 -4.21
C LEU A 167 -2.88 -13.09 -5.33
N SER A 168 -3.21 -12.34 -6.35
CA SER A 168 -2.29 -11.82 -7.36
C SER A 168 -2.15 -10.30 -7.20
N TYR A 169 -1.08 -9.72 -7.78
CA TYR A 169 -0.71 -8.34 -7.52
C TYR A 169 -0.46 -7.59 -8.82
N TRP A 170 -1.01 -6.39 -8.92
CA TRP A 170 -0.80 -5.47 -10.04
C TRP A 170 -0.19 -4.16 -9.53
N PRO A 171 1.15 -4.04 -9.60
CA PRO A 171 1.84 -2.82 -9.20
C PRO A 171 1.64 -1.72 -10.24
N VAL A 172 1.13 -0.58 -9.80
CA VAL A 172 0.97 0.63 -10.61
C VAL A 172 2.08 1.61 -10.27
N SER A 173 2.77 2.17 -11.26
CA SER A 173 3.69 3.27 -11.05
C SER A 173 2.98 4.59 -11.30
N PRO A 174 2.81 5.47 -10.30
CA PRO A 174 2.31 6.81 -10.55
C PRO A 174 3.21 7.57 -11.52
N ASN A 175 2.62 8.33 -12.44
CA ASN A 175 3.36 9.05 -13.48
C ASN A 175 4.31 10.12 -12.94
N ASP A 176 4.05 10.65 -11.74
CA ASP A 176 4.83 11.65 -11.03
C ASP A 176 5.91 11.05 -10.11
N LEU A 177 6.05 9.71 -10.08
CA LEU A 177 6.98 8.99 -9.22
C LEU A 177 8.17 8.46 -10.02
N ASP A 178 9.22 9.27 -10.12
CA ASP A 178 10.50 8.83 -10.69
C ASP A 178 11.36 8.19 -9.59
N LEU A 179 11.47 6.85 -9.62
CA LEU A 179 12.25 6.08 -8.66
C LEU A 179 13.76 6.11 -8.96
N ASP A 180 14.18 6.50 -10.15
CA ASP A 180 15.60 6.55 -10.51
C ASP A 180 16.31 7.77 -9.92
N ILE A 181 15.52 8.80 -9.57
CA ILE A 181 16.04 10.04 -8.96
C ILE A 181 15.27 10.41 -7.67
N TRP A 182 14.64 9.44 -7.02
CA TRP A 182 13.77 9.67 -5.85
C TRP A 182 14.44 10.51 -4.75
N TRP A 183 15.75 10.34 -4.55
CA TRP A 183 16.53 11.08 -3.52
C TRP A 183 16.71 12.57 -3.82
N LYS A 184 16.42 13.02 -5.06
CA LYS A 184 16.48 14.43 -5.47
C LYS A 184 15.18 15.19 -5.23
N THR A 185 14.10 14.48 -4.94
CA THR A 185 12.75 15.05 -4.88
C THR A 185 12.18 14.92 -3.46
N PRO A 186 12.20 15.99 -2.63
CA PRO A 186 11.78 15.92 -1.22
C PRO A 186 10.37 15.33 -0.99
N PRO A 187 9.33 15.63 -1.80
CA PRO A 187 8.04 14.97 -1.67
C PRO A 187 8.11 13.45 -1.83
N ILE A 188 8.90 12.94 -2.79
CA ILE A 188 9.07 11.50 -3.05
C ILE A 188 9.84 10.85 -1.91
N ILE A 189 10.93 11.47 -1.42
CA ILE A 189 11.66 10.99 -0.23
C ILE A 189 10.70 10.80 0.95
N ARG A 190 9.86 11.82 1.22
CA ARG A 190 8.91 11.77 2.33
C ARG A 190 7.86 10.68 2.16
N LEU A 191 7.35 10.49 0.94
CA LEU A 191 6.40 9.45 0.59
C LEU A 191 6.99 8.06 0.86
N LEU A 192 8.17 7.77 0.29
CA LEU A 192 8.84 6.48 0.40
C LEU A 192 9.28 6.18 1.83
N ALA A 193 9.84 7.17 2.53
CA ALA A 193 10.25 7.01 3.93
C ALA A 193 9.04 6.71 4.86
N ARG A 194 7.90 7.37 4.63
CA ARG A 194 6.66 7.10 5.38
C ARG A 194 6.12 5.70 5.09
N GLU A 195 6.12 5.30 3.83
CA GLU A 195 5.62 3.97 3.45
C GLU A 195 6.54 2.86 3.98
N TYR A 196 7.86 3.05 3.89
CA TYR A 196 8.84 2.15 4.48
C TYR A 196 8.69 2.02 6.01
N ALA A 197 8.53 3.15 6.71
CA ALA A 197 8.29 3.13 8.16
C ALA A 197 7.00 2.36 8.53
N LYS A 198 5.91 2.57 7.78
CA LYS A 198 4.66 1.82 7.97
C LYS A 198 4.85 0.32 7.68
N TYR A 199 5.59 -0.03 6.64
CA TYR A 199 5.92 -1.41 6.30
C TYR A 199 6.69 -2.10 7.42
N LEU A 200 7.70 -1.45 8.01
CA LEU A 200 8.46 -1.99 9.14
C LEU A 200 7.63 -2.18 10.41
N THR A 201 6.67 -1.30 10.65
CA THR A 201 5.83 -1.36 11.85
C THR A 201 4.62 -2.30 11.73
N GLU A 202 4.31 -2.78 10.52
CA GLU A 202 3.16 -3.66 10.29
C GLU A 202 3.19 -4.97 11.11
N PRO A 203 4.31 -5.71 11.23
CA PRO A 203 4.38 -6.90 12.08
C PRO A 203 4.14 -6.59 13.57
N MET A 204 4.68 -5.47 14.07
CA MET A 204 4.54 -5.07 15.49
C MET A 204 3.13 -4.65 15.83
N ALA A 205 2.46 -3.91 14.95
CA ALA A 205 1.09 -3.47 15.16
C ALA A 205 0.11 -4.64 15.28
N ASN A 206 0.38 -5.77 14.62
CA ASN A 206 -0.42 -6.99 14.78
C ASN A 206 -0.19 -7.70 16.11
N LEU A 207 1.05 -7.76 16.58
CA LEU A 207 1.37 -8.38 17.87
C LEU A 207 0.64 -7.67 19.03
N ILE A 208 0.48 -6.35 18.91
CA ILE A 208 -0.24 -5.53 19.91
C ILE A 208 -1.76 -5.77 19.80
N LEU A 209 -2.30 -5.81 18.58
CA LEU A 209 -3.75 -5.98 18.38
C LEU A 209 -4.25 -7.37 18.75
N THR A 210 -3.48 -8.43 18.52
CA THR A 210 -3.81 -9.79 19.01
C THR A 210 -3.84 -9.86 20.53
N ARG A 211 -2.94 -9.20 21.24
CA ARG A 211 -2.90 -9.19 22.70
C ARG A 211 -4.01 -8.36 23.39
N ILE A 212 -4.67 -7.47 22.66
CA ILE A 212 -5.78 -6.65 23.20
C ILE A 212 -7.11 -7.39 23.01
N ASN A 213 -7.20 -8.31 22.07
CA ASN A 213 -8.42 -9.08 21.75
C ASN A 213 -8.46 -10.49 22.40
N ASP A 214 -7.39 -10.90 23.08
CA ASP A 214 -7.31 -12.08 23.96
C ASP A 214 -7.53 -11.65 25.45
#